data_9b813f6f24d5e46f3de3fe509f5b87f9
#
_entry.id   9b813f6f24d5e46f3de3fe509f5b87f9
#
_cell.length_a   1.000
_cell.length_b   1.000
_cell.length_c   1.000
_cell.angle_alpha   90.00
_cell.angle_beta   90.00
_cell.angle_gamma   90.00
#
_symmetry.space_group_name_H-M   'P 1'
#
loop_
_entity.id
_entity.type
_entity.pdbx_description
1 polymer ?
#
loop_
_entity_poly.entity_id
_entity_poly.type
_entity_poly.pdbx_seq_one_letter_code
_entity_poly.pdbx_strand_id
1 'polypeptide(L)'
;MSREHVPAAGSRRVALLAAVVGLATAALGAAGQDWPQWRGPGSAAIATGSLPTRWSATEGIAWRAPLGGSGTSSPIVVGDRVIVTSQQGRAPIAGGGQQPRLARDDRSLSAREAAIAADADPADALRFVVEAFDRRTGAPLWSHALRGEGPFPELHEKHNLATPTPASDGERVYAWFGTGQIVALGLDGQPVWTRHLGTEYAPFDAQWGHGSSPAVYRDLVILLCDHRSQSYLLALDAKTGRERWKVMRGSGRVSHSTPLVIAGPRGDELLVNSSARIDAYDPATGASLWFTGTERQTPIPSAVFRDGRIFLSRGYRNSDVLAIRPGGRGDVTATHVDWTAPNGASYVPSIVHYDGLLYMTNEVGIVTCVDAATGARVWQHRLGGVFFASPVAGDGKVYFVSETGETFVLKAGRTPEVLARNELDERFIASPAIAGGSIFLRSDRTLVAIR
;
A
#
# COMPACT_ATOMS: atom_id res chain seq x y z
N MET A 1 33.36 31.06 89.31
CA MET A 1 32.43 31.89 88.56
C MET A 1 32.92 31.92 87.13
N SER A 2 32.44 30.98 86.39
CA SER A 2 32.90 30.69 85.02
C SER A 2 32.09 31.51 83.98
N ARG A 3 32.81 32.17 83.07
CA ARG A 3 32.17 32.77 81.91
C ARG A 3 32.35 31.84 80.73
N GLU A 4 31.28 31.37 80.19
CA GLU A 4 31.20 30.54 79.02
C GLU A 4 31.42 31.40 77.75
N HIS A 5 32.32 30.94 76.88
CA HIS A 5 32.58 31.50 75.58
C HIS A 5 31.68 30.84 74.56
N VAL A 6 30.88 31.62 73.83
CA VAL A 6 30.11 31.19 72.66
C VAL A 6 30.93 31.42 71.41
N PRO A 7 31.14 30.41 70.57
CA PRO A 7 31.84 30.65 69.31
C PRO A 7 30.88 31.10 68.20
N ALA A 8 31.36 32.03 67.36
CA ALA A 8 30.68 32.65 66.25
C ALA A 8 30.34 31.67 65.11
N ALA A 9 29.12 31.81 64.58
CA ALA A 9 28.62 31.03 63.46
C ALA A 9 29.32 31.40 62.15
N GLY A 10 30.01 30.43 61.54
CA GLY A 10 30.58 30.54 60.20
C GLY A 10 29.52 30.49 59.13
N SER A 11 29.40 31.53 58.32
CA SER A 11 28.56 31.61 57.14
C SER A 11 29.03 30.68 56.05
N ARG A 12 28.33 29.58 55.85
CA ARG A 12 28.47 28.69 54.69
C ARG A 12 27.80 29.38 53.46
N ARG A 13 28.64 29.87 52.53
CA ARG A 13 28.20 30.24 51.21
C ARG A 13 27.77 29.02 50.43
N VAL A 14 26.50 28.85 50.22
CA VAL A 14 25.93 27.86 49.32
C VAL A 14 26.10 28.41 47.89
N ALA A 15 27.05 27.81 47.16
CA ALA A 15 27.20 28.05 45.74
C ALA A 15 26.03 27.33 45.00
N LEU A 16 25.05 28.07 44.50
CA LEU A 16 24.09 27.61 43.54
C LEU A 16 24.79 27.34 42.21
N LEU A 17 25.02 26.08 41.85
CA LEU A 17 25.33 25.68 40.50
C LEU A 17 24.03 25.76 39.70
N ALA A 18 23.84 26.78 38.91
CA ALA A 18 22.82 26.86 37.88
C ALA A 18 23.24 25.92 36.74
N ALA A 19 22.69 24.74 36.71
CA ALA A 19 22.76 23.84 35.55
C ALA A 19 21.93 24.47 34.42
N VAL A 20 22.58 25.09 33.45
CA VAL A 20 21.96 25.49 32.19
C VAL A 20 21.75 24.23 31.40
N VAL A 21 20.55 23.67 31.51
CA VAL A 21 20.05 22.65 30.59
C VAL A 21 19.75 23.38 29.27
N GLY A 22 20.71 23.36 28.38
CA GLY A 22 20.53 23.76 27.00
C GLY A 22 19.52 22.78 26.36
N LEU A 23 18.26 23.18 26.25
CA LEU A 23 17.34 22.57 25.33
C LEU A 23 17.87 22.87 23.91
N ALA A 24 18.59 21.90 23.36
CA ALA A 24 18.75 21.81 21.91
C ALA A 24 17.36 21.50 21.36
N THR A 25 16.59 22.54 21.04
CA THR A 25 15.48 22.43 20.12
C THR A 25 16.10 22.08 18.76
N ALA A 26 16.28 20.78 18.52
CA ALA A 26 16.39 20.30 17.15
C ALA A 26 15.14 20.84 16.46
N ALA A 27 15.32 21.79 15.56
CA ALA A 27 14.31 22.14 14.58
C ALA A 27 14.04 20.83 13.80
N LEU A 28 13.07 20.07 14.26
CA LEU A 28 12.33 19.14 13.43
C LEU A 28 11.71 20.04 12.35
N GLY A 29 12.49 20.32 11.30
CA GLY A 29 11.92 20.75 10.04
C GLY A 29 10.77 19.81 9.81
N ALA A 30 9.60 20.32 9.47
CA ALA A 30 8.42 19.54 9.12
C ALA A 30 8.81 18.59 7.98
N ALA A 31 9.44 17.48 8.31
CA ALA A 31 9.62 16.35 7.44
C ALA A 31 8.21 15.92 7.13
N GLY A 32 7.72 16.32 5.95
CA GLY A 32 6.37 15.97 5.51
C GLY A 32 6.23 14.46 5.64
N GLN A 33 5.10 14.03 6.15
CA GLN A 33 4.79 12.65 6.43
C GLN A 33 5.28 11.73 5.29
N ASP A 34 6.05 10.70 5.63
CA ASP A 34 6.46 9.67 4.69
C ASP A 34 5.27 8.78 4.27
N TRP A 35 5.44 8.09 3.14
CA TRP A 35 4.48 7.11 2.60
C TRP A 35 5.22 5.78 2.35
N PRO A 36 5.65 5.07 3.42
CA PRO A 36 6.70 4.06 3.33
C PRO A 36 6.26 2.71 2.76
N GLN A 37 4.99 2.52 2.48
CA GLN A 37 4.41 1.25 2.03
C GLN A 37 3.11 1.46 1.27
N TRP A 38 2.52 0.37 0.77
CA TRP A 38 1.19 0.34 0.20
C TRP A 38 0.19 1.08 1.08
N ARG A 39 -0.45 2.13 0.50
CA ARG A 39 -1.42 3.01 1.16
C ARG A 39 -0.86 3.82 2.35
N GLY A 40 0.45 3.98 2.42
CA GLY A 40 1.10 4.87 3.40
C GLY A 40 1.13 4.36 4.84
N PRO A 41 1.29 5.24 5.81
CA PRO A 41 1.37 4.86 7.22
C PRO A 41 0.13 4.08 7.68
N GLY A 42 0.35 2.90 8.28
CA GLY A 42 -0.72 2.01 8.71
C GLY A 42 -1.68 1.59 7.61
N SER A 43 -1.27 1.69 6.34
CA SER A 43 -2.12 1.42 5.15
C SER A 43 -3.47 2.17 5.16
N ALA A 44 -3.51 3.34 5.80
CA ALA A 44 -4.73 4.12 5.98
C ALA A 44 -5.16 4.91 4.74
N ALA A 45 -4.25 5.14 3.80
CA ALA A 45 -4.43 5.99 2.62
C ALA A 45 -4.82 7.43 2.96
N ILE A 46 -4.32 7.95 4.08
CA ILE A 46 -4.64 9.29 4.59
C ILE A 46 -3.36 10.09 4.74
N ALA A 47 -3.39 11.33 4.28
CA ALA A 47 -2.34 12.31 4.51
C ALA A 47 -2.83 13.50 5.34
N THR A 48 -1.90 14.18 5.98
CA THR A 48 -2.12 15.43 6.72
C THR A 48 -1.55 16.63 5.95
N GLY A 49 -2.03 17.83 6.27
CA GLY A 49 -1.60 19.08 5.64
C GLY A 49 -2.38 19.42 4.38
N SER A 50 -2.10 20.57 3.79
CA SER A 50 -2.78 21.06 2.60
C SER A 50 -2.42 20.23 1.36
N LEU A 51 -3.42 19.92 0.55
CA LEU A 51 -3.28 19.11 -0.66
C LEU A 51 -3.85 19.84 -1.89
N PRO A 52 -3.24 19.64 -3.07
CA PRO A 52 -3.70 20.26 -4.30
C PRO A 52 -5.12 19.80 -4.66
N THR A 53 -5.93 20.74 -5.19
CA THR A 53 -7.29 20.46 -5.63
C THR A 53 -7.37 20.49 -7.16
N ARG A 54 -6.63 21.38 -7.80
CA ARG A 54 -6.67 21.61 -9.25
C ARG A 54 -5.30 21.49 -9.87
N TRP A 55 -5.23 20.78 -10.97
CA TRP A 55 -4.05 20.65 -11.84
C TRP A 55 -4.49 20.26 -13.23
N SER A 56 -3.58 20.36 -14.20
CA SER A 56 -3.74 19.90 -15.58
C SER A 56 -2.43 19.30 -16.09
N ALA A 57 -2.37 18.98 -17.36
CA ALA A 57 -1.13 18.51 -17.98
C ALA A 57 0.03 19.54 -17.88
N THR A 58 -0.29 20.83 -17.71
CA THR A 58 0.68 21.94 -17.70
C THR A 58 0.70 22.76 -16.41
N GLU A 59 -0.30 22.65 -15.55
CA GLU A 59 -0.40 23.43 -14.32
C GLU A 59 -0.45 22.52 -13.09
N GLY A 60 0.13 22.96 -11.97
CA GLY A 60 0.15 22.21 -10.73
C GLY A 60 1.09 20.99 -10.73
N ILE A 61 1.88 20.80 -11.79
CA ILE A 61 2.89 19.74 -11.88
C ILE A 61 4.22 20.30 -11.36
N ALA A 62 4.68 19.72 -10.26
CA ALA A 62 6.00 20.06 -9.73
C ALA A 62 7.12 19.49 -10.59
N TRP A 63 6.99 18.25 -11.02
CA TRP A 63 7.91 17.57 -11.93
C TRP A 63 7.30 16.31 -12.54
N ARG A 64 7.92 15.84 -13.64
CA ARG A 64 7.67 14.55 -14.28
C ARG A 64 9.01 13.83 -14.47
N ALA A 65 9.05 12.55 -14.19
CA ALA A 65 10.23 11.70 -14.40
C ALA A 65 9.85 10.47 -15.23
N PRO A 66 10.57 10.16 -16.31
CA PRO A 66 10.37 8.95 -17.08
C PRO A 66 10.80 7.75 -16.24
N LEU A 67 10.09 6.62 -16.35
CA LEU A 67 10.42 5.37 -15.72
C LEU A 67 11.16 4.45 -16.68
N GLY A 68 12.11 3.69 -16.17
CA GLY A 68 12.90 2.74 -16.95
C GLY A 68 12.14 1.52 -17.44
N GLY A 69 10.91 1.30 -16.96
CA GLY A 69 10.07 0.16 -17.34
C GLY A 69 8.61 0.39 -17.01
N SER A 70 7.75 -0.56 -17.39
CA SER A 70 6.32 -0.53 -17.07
C SER A 70 6.03 -1.17 -15.70
N GLY A 71 4.94 -0.78 -15.07
CA GLY A 71 4.51 -1.40 -13.81
C GLY A 71 3.26 -0.74 -13.25
N THR A 72 2.64 -1.42 -12.28
CA THR A 72 1.44 -0.98 -11.59
C THR A 72 1.62 -0.81 -10.09
N SER A 73 2.86 -0.92 -9.58
CA SER A 73 3.16 -0.64 -8.18
C SER A 73 2.88 0.83 -7.84
N SER A 74 2.34 1.09 -6.67
CA SER A 74 2.21 2.46 -6.16
C SER A 74 3.58 3.04 -5.80
N PRO A 75 3.79 4.36 -5.91
CA PRO A 75 4.97 4.99 -5.36
C PRO A 75 5.00 4.84 -3.83
N ILE A 76 6.19 4.72 -3.26
CA ILE A 76 6.42 4.99 -1.83
C ILE A 76 7.30 6.23 -1.68
N VAL A 77 7.21 6.89 -0.54
CA VAL A 77 8.02 8.06 -0.21
C VAL A 77 8.72 7.83 1.11
N VAL A 78 10.05 7.92 1.10
CA VAL A 78 10.91 7.71 2.27
C VAL A 78 11.95 8.84 2.31
N GLY A 79 11.82 9.72 3.28
CA GLY A 79 12.65 10.95 3.35
C GLY A 79 12.52 11.77 2.07
N ASP A 80 13.62 12.00 1.41
CA ASP A 80 13.74 12.75 0.13
C ASP A 80 13.63 11.88 -1.13
N ARG A 81 13.19 10.66 -1.02
CA ARG A 81 13.09 9.70 -2.14
C ARG A 81 11.66 9.33 -2.44
N VAL A 82 11.34 9.29 -3.73
CA VAL A 82 10.15 8.60 -4.26
C VAL A 82 10.64 7.34 -4.96
N ILE A 83 10.11 6.19 -4.57
CA ILE A 83 10.62 4.89 -5.02
C ILE A 83 9.48 4.10 -5.68
N VAL A 84 9.77 3.50 -6.83
CA VAL A 84 8.86 2.65 -7.59
C VAL A 84 9.55 1.39 -8.07
N THR A 85 8.76 0.36 -8.41
CA THR A 85 9.25 -0.86 -9.06
C THR A 85 8.70 -0.93 -10.47
N SER A 86 9.50 -1.42 -11.41
CA SER A 86 9.15 -1.55 -12.81
C SER A 86 9.62 -2.89 -13.38
N GLN A 87 9.04 -3.28 -14.52
CA GLN A 87 9.44 -4.41 -15.33
C GLN A 87 9.92 -3.92 -16.68
N GLN A 88 11.07 -4.38 -17.12
CA GLN A 88 11.59 -4.26 -18.48
C GLN A 88 11.52 -5.62 -19.17
N GLY A 89 11.26 -5.64 -20.47
CA GLY A 89 11.06 -6.87 -21.22
C GLY A 89 9.74 -7.57 -20.91
N ARG A 90 9.50 -8.69 -21.58
CA ARG A 90 8.26 -9.46 -21.45
C ARG A 90 8.50 -10.74 -20.66
N ALA A 91 7.61 -11.03 -19.72
CA ALA A 91 7.51 -12.38 -19.18
C ALA A 91 6.88 -13.31 -20.24
N PRO A 92 7.38 -14.54 -20.39
CA PRO A 92 6.65 -15.55 -21.15
C PRO A 92 5.28 -15.76 -20.51
N ILE A 93 4.20 -15.53 -21.25
CA ILE A 93 2.84 -15.78 -20.77
C ILE A 93 2.60 -17.28 -20.89
N ALA A 94 2.47 -17.98 -19.80
CA ALA A 94 2.08 -19.37 -19.79
C ALA A 94 0.55 -19.47 -19.89
N GLY A 95 0.04 -19.93 -21.05
CA GLY A 95 -1.33 -20.36 -21.25
C GLY A 95 -2.27 -19.26 -21.77
N GLY A 96 -2.77 -19.45 -22.99
CA GLY A 96 -3.82 -18.63 -23.60
C GLY A 96 -5.20 -18.94 -23.03
N GLY A 97 -5.46 -18.61 -21.76
CA GLY A 97 -6.80 -18.65 -21.18
C GLY A 97 -7.63 -17.46 -21.64
N GLN A 98 -8.87 -17.70 -22.03
CA GLN A 98 -9.82 -16.63 -22.36
C GLN A 98 -9.99 -15.73 -21.15
N GLN A 99 -9.54 -14.48 -21.25
CA GLN A 99 -9.69 -13.49 -20.20
C GLN A 99 -11.12 -12.94 -20.19
N PRO A 100 -11.74 -12.74 -19.03
CA PRO A 100 -13.02 -12.03 -18.98
C PRO A 100 -12.79 -10.58 -19.44
N ARG A 101 -13.41 -10.20 -20.54
CA ARG A 101 -13.42 -8.81 -21.00
C ARG A 101 -14.20 -7.97 -20.00
N LEU A 102 -13.49 -7.19 -19.16
CA LEU A 102 -14.11 -6.35 -18.13
C LEU A 102 -14.69 -5.03 -18.64
N ALA A 103 -14.47 -4.63 -19.90
CA ALA A 103 -15.18 -3.50 -20.49
C ALA A 103 -15.22 -3.60 -22.01
N ARG A 104 -16.37 -3.26 -22.57
CA ARG A 104 -16.69 -3.42 -24.01
C ARG A 104 -16.15 -2.32 -24.93
N ASP A 105 -15.42 -1.31 -24.41
CA ASP A 105 -15.15 -0.09 -25.20
C ASP A 105 -13.68 0.35 -25.22
N ASP A 106 -12.74 -0.57 -25.04
CA ASP A 106 -11.33 -0.19 -24.89
C ASP A 106 -10.43 -0.62 -26.05
N ARG A 107 -10.85 -0.30 -27.29
CA ARG A 107 -10.00 -0.48 -28.49
C ARG A 107 -8.75 0.42 -28.47
N SER A 108 -8.82 1.58 -27.79
CA SER A 108 -7.71 2.52 -27.74
C SER A 108 -6.63 2.11 -26.75
N LEU A 109 -7.01 1.52 -25.61
CA LEU A 109 -6.07 1.04 -24.60
C LEU A 109 -5.41 -0.26 -25.04
N SER A 110 -6.14 -1.19 -25.65
CA SER A 110 -5.57 -2.42 -26.19
C SER A 110 -4.59 -2.20 -27.35
N ALA A 111 -4.83 -1.17 -28.19
CA ALA A 111 -3.90 -0.77 -29.22
C ALA A 111 -2.64 -0.10 -28.67
N ARG A 112 -2.78 0.67 -27.57
CA ARG A 112 -1.67 1.31 -26.85
C ARG A 112 -0.85 0.27 -26.05
N GLU A 113 -1.50 -0.71 -25.44
CA GLU A 113 -0.86 -1.86 -24.82
C GLU A 113 -0.12 -2.74 -25.83
N ALA A 114 -0.70 -2.98 -27.00
CA ALA A 114 -0.05 -3.66 -28.10
C ALA A 114 1.16 -2.88 -28.64
N ALA A 115 1.09 -1.55 -28.69
CA ALA A 115 2.21 -0.68 -29.07
C ALA A 115 3.33 -0.68 -28.02
N ILE A 116 2.99 -0.60 -26.72
CA ILE A 116 3.95 -0.77 -25.61
C ILE A 116 4.58 -2.16 -25.66
N ALA A 117 3.78 -3.15 -26.03
CA ALA A 117 4.23 -4.52 -26.19
C ALA A 117 5.08 -4.76 -27.46
N ALA A 118 4.88 -3.98 -28.52
CA ALA A 118 5.64 -4.09 -29.77
C ALA A 118 7.02 -3.40 -29.71
N ASP A 119 7.19 -2.43 -28.83
CA ASP A 119 8.44 -1.68 -28.65
C ASP A 119 9.49 -2.43 -27.78
N ALA A 120 9.14 -3.55 -27.17
CA ALA A 120 10.10 -4.36 -26.42
C ALA A 120 10.85 -5.30 -27.35
N ASP A 121 12.17 -5.16 -27.41
CA ASP A 121 13.04 -6.08 -28.13
C ASP A 121 12.85 -7.51 -27.55
N PRO A 122 12.50 -8.50 -28.39
CA PRO A 122 12.35 -9.89 -27.95
C PRO A 122 13.64 -10.49 -27.37
N ALA A 123 14.78 -9.88 -27.62
CA ALA A 123 16.08 -10.28 -27.12
C ALA A 123 16.38 -9.77 -25.69
N ASP A 124 15.59 -8.81 -25.19
CA ASP A 124 15.82 -8.31 -23.83
C ASP A 124 15.26 -9.28 -22.79
N ALA A 125 16.17 -9.90 -22.05
CA ALA A 125 15.83 -10.70 -20.90
C ALA A 125 14.98 -9.86 -19.91
N LEU A 126 13.89 -10.44 -19.40
CA LEU A 126 13.08 -9.84 -18.36
C LEU A 126 13.95 -9.32 -17.22
N ARG A 127 13.76 -8.06 -16.85
CA ARG A 127 14.41 -7.42 -15.69
C ARG A 127 13.38 -6.78 -14.79
N PHE A 128 13.61 -6.84 -13.51
CA PHE A 128 12.91 -6.06 -12.51
C PHE A 128 13.79 -4.89 -12.10
N VAL A 129 13.20 -3.71 -12.03
CA VAL A 129 13.93 -2.48 -11.72
C VAL A 129 13.30 -1.82 -10.51
N VAL A 130 14.12 -1.40 -9.57
CA VAL A 130 13.75 -0.52 -8.46
C VAL A 130 14.42 0.83 -8.72
N GLU A 131 13.65 1.90 -8.78
CA GLU A 131 14.12 3.24 -9.10
C GLU A 131 13.76 4.21 -7.99
N ALA A 132 14.71 5.08 -7.64
CA ALA A 132 14.50 6.18 -6.71
C ALA A 132 14.74 7.53 -7.38
N PHE A 133 13.85 8.45 -7.07
CA PHE A 133 13.88 9.82 -7.57
C PHE A 133 13.90 10.80 -6.40
N ASP A 134 14.58 11.93 -6.57
CA ASP A 134 14.52 13.03 -5.61
C ASP A 134 13.09 13.57 -5.50
N ARG A 135 12.55 13.56 -4.30
CA ARG A 135 11.15 13.89 -4.01
C ARG A 135 10.79 15.32 -4.44
N ARG A 136 11.71 16.25 -4.40
CA ARG A 136 11.49 17.67 -4.68
C ARG A 136 11.61 18.00 -6.17
N THR A 137 12.53 17.33 -6.88
CA THR A 137 12.92 17.68 -8.24
C THR A 137 12.55 16.63 -9.30
N GLY A 138 12.29 15.38 -8.88
CA GLY A 138 12.10 14.25 -9.80
C GLY A 138 13.40 13.76 -10.44
N ALA A 139 14.56 14.30 -10.06
CA ALA A 139 15.84 13.82 -10.59
C ALA A 139 16.09 12.37 -10.16
N PRO A 140 16.56 11.50 -11.07
CA PRO A 140 16.90 10.14 -10.72
C PRO A 140 18.08 10.12 -9.74
N LEU A 141 17.96 9.36 -8.66
CA LEU A 141 18.99 9.19 -7.65
C LEU A 141 19.78 7.91 -7.86
N TRP A 142 19.08 6.80 -8.05
CA TRP A 142 19.66 5.49 -8.32
C TRP A 142 18.63 4.56 -8.97
N SER A 143 19.15 3.52 -9.61
CA SER A 143 18.37 2.41 -10.18
C SER A 143 19.08 1.12 -9.88
N HIS A 144 18.33 0.11 -9.43
CA HIS A 144 18.82 -1.26 -9.20
C HIS A 144 18.02 -2.25 -10.05
N ALA A 145 18.69 -3.05 -10.86
CA ALA A 145 18.09 -4.03 -11.75
C ALA A 145 18.41 -5.47 -11.34
N LEU A 146 17.37 -6.31 -11.34
CA LEU A 146 17.47 -7.76 -11.16
C LEU A 146 17.08 -8.45 -12.46
N ARG A 147 17.77 -9.53 -12.82
CA ARG A 147 17.26 -10.42 -13.86
C ARG A 147 15.99 -11.10 -13.37
N GLY A 148 14.92 -11.06 -14.17
CA GLY A 148 13.70 -11.79 -13.90
C GLY A 148 13.88 -13.29 -14.17
N GLU A 149 13.65 -14.10 -13.15
CA GLU A 149 13.80 -15.55 -13.21
C GLU A 149 12.46 -16.23 -12.97
N GLY A 150 12.18 -17.28 -13.77
CA GLY A 150 10.95 -18.07 -13.62
C GLY A 150 10.99 -19.05 -12.45
N PRO A 151 9.91 -19.76 -12.21
CA PRO A 151 8.74 -19.89 -13.07
C PRO A 151 7.84 -18.64 -13.09
N PHE A 152 7.23 -18.40 -14.26
CA PHE A 152 6.38 -17.22 -14.47
C PHE A 152 4.91 -17.61 -14.31
N PRO A 153 4.12 -16.88 -13.48
CA PRO A 153 2.69 -17.10 -13.31
C PRO A 153 1.90 -16.63 -14.55
N GLU A 154 0.67 -17.10 -14.67
CA GLU A 154 -0.31 -16.53 -15.57
C GLU A 154 -0.67 -15.10 -15.11
N LEU A 155 -0.65 -14.12 -16.03
CA LEU A 155 -0.90 -12.73 -15.70
C LEU A 155 -2.24 -12.26 -16.31
N HIS A 156 -2.93 -11.39 -15.60
CA HIS A 156 -4.03 -10.59 -16.15
C HIS A 156 -3.48 -9.46 -17.03
N GLU A 157 -4.22 -9.05 -18.06
CA GLU A 157 -3.80 -7.98 -19.00
C GLU A 157 -3.46 -6.64 -18.31
N LYS A 158 -4.06 -6.36 -17.14
CA LYS A 158 -3.84 -5.15 -16.34
C LYS A 158 -2.85 -5.35 -15.21
N HIS A 159 -2.09 -6.44 -15.25
CA HIS A 159 -1.15 -6.83 -14.24
C HIS A 159 0.22 -7.10 -14.85
N ASN A 160 1.28 -6.88 -14.11
CA ASN A 160 2.62 -7.34 -14.47
C ASN A 160 3.36 -7.89 -13.24
N LEU A 161 4.58 -8.38 -13.45
CA LEU A 161 5.35 -8.98 -12.36
C LEU A 161 5.92 -7.95 -11.37
N ALA A 162 5.87 -6.65 -11.69
CA ALA A 162 6.26 -5.55 -10.80
C ALA A 162 5.03 -4.82 -10.20
N THR A 163 3.91 -5.52 -10.02
CA THR A 163 2.70 -4.97 -9.39
C THR A 163 2.83 -4.77 -7.88
N PRO A 164 3.49 -5.66 -7.10
CA PRO A 164 3.66 -5.42 -5.68
C PRO A 164 4.34 -4.08 -5.42
N THR A 165 3.75 -3.27 -4.54
CA THR A 165 4.31 -2.00 -4.10
C THR A 165 5.45 -2.27 -3.13
N PRO A 166 6.62 -1.63 -3.27
CA PRO A 166 7.70 -1.79 -2.30
C PRO A 166 7.30 -1.27 -0.91
N ALA A 167 8.01 -1.72 0.11
CA ALA A 167 7.84 -1.22 1.47
C ALA A 167 9.21 -0.81 2.06
N SER A 168 9.22 0.06 3.06
CA SER A 168 10.44 0.51 3.73
C SER A 168 10.27 0.52 5.24
N ASP A 169 11.37 0.19 5.94
CA ASP A 169 11.53 0.35 7.39
C ASP A 169 12.17 1.70 7.78
N GLY A 170 12.42 2.58 6.79
CA GLY A 170 13.12 3.84 6.96
C GLY A 170 14.65 3.74 6.79
N GLU A 171 15.22 2.53 6.78
CA GLU A 171 16.64 2.26 6.50
C GLU A 171 16.84 1.51 5.19
N ARG A 172 15.85 0.67 4.81
CA ARG A 172 15.89 -0.22 3.64
C ARG A 172 14.59 -0.15 2.86
N VAL A 173 14.68 -0.57 1.62
CA VAL A 173 13.53 -0.78 0.72
C VAL A 173 13.44 -2.26 0.38
N TYR A 174 12.26 -2.83 0.52
CA TYR A 174 11.95 -4.22 0.19
C TYR A 174 11.08 -4.26 -1.06
N ALA A 175 11.66 -4.67 -2.17
CA ALA A 175 10.96 -4.80 -3.44
C ALA A 175 10.70 -6.28 -3.76
N TRP A 176 9.43 -6.62 -3.96
CA TRP A 176 8.97 -7.97 -4.21
C TRP A 176 8.29 -8.08 -5.57
N PHE A 177 8.52 -9.18 -6.27
CA PHE A 177 8.07 -9.36 -7.65
C PHE A 177 7.23 -10.63 -7.81
N GLY A 178 6.40 -10.65 -8.85
CA GLY A 178 5.43 -11.72 -9.08
C GLY A 178 6.01 -13.11 -9.35
N THR A 179 7.32 -13.24 -9.56
CA THR A 179 8.03 -14.51 -9.62
C THR A 179 8.41 -15.06 -8.24
N GLY A 180 8.22 -14.29 -7.19
CA GLY A 180 8.70 -14.59 -5.85
C GLY A 180 10.10 -14.06 -5.55
N GLN A 181 10.75 -13.38 -6.50
CA GLN A 181 12.00 -12.68 -6.22
C GLN A 181 11.76 -11.48 -5.32
N ILE A 182 12.57 -11.33 -4.28
CA ILE A 182 12.56 -10.20 -3.36
C ILE A 182 13.98 -9.69 -3.13
N VAL A 183 14.15 -8.37 -3.10
CA VAL A 183 15.42 -7.72 -2.79
C VAL A 183 15.22 -6.70 -1.68
N ALA A 184 16.15 -6.64 -0.73
CA ALA A 184 16.30 -5.53 0.18
C ALA A 184 17.45 -4.64 -0.32
N LEU A 185 17.19 -3.37 -0.45
CA LEU A 185 18.16 -2.35 -0.85
C LEU A 185 18.33 -1.36 0.29
N GLY A 186 19.55 -0.85 0.48
CA GLY A 186 19.77 0.37 1.25
C GLY A 186 19.06 1.57 0.60
N LEU A 187 18.88 2.67 1.31
CA LEU A 187 18.31 3.90 0.75
C LEU A 187 19.23 4.54 -0.32
N ASP A 188 20.46 4.07 -0.44
CA ASP A 188 21.40 4.39 -1.50
C ASP A 188 21.30 3.49 -2.75
N GLY A 189 20.36 2.52 -2.74
CA GLY A 189 20.14 1.57 -3.83
C GLY A 189 21.06 0.36 -3.85
N GLN A 190 21.98 0.24 -2.86
CA GLN A 190 22.87 -0.93 -2.79
C GLN A 190 22.14 -2.14 -2.24
N PRO A 191 22.34 -3.34 -2.84
CA PRO A 191 21.69 -4.56 -2.38
C PRO A 191 22.24 -5.00 -1.02
N VAL A 192 21.34 -5.30 -0.09
CA VAL A 192 21.63 -5.85 1.23
C VAL A 192 21.49 -7.37 1.22
N TRP A 193 20.38 -7.86 0.68
CA TRP A 193 20.13 -9.28 0.46
C TRP A 193 19.09 -9.48 -0.65
N THR A 194 19.12 -10.67 -1.26
CA THR A 194 18.17 -11.10 -2.29
C THR A 194 17.73 -12.54 -2.02
N ARG A 195 16.45 -12.84 -2.26
CA ARG A 195 15.86 -14.18 -2.16
C ARG A 195 15.00 -14.48 -3.38
N HIS A 196 14.81 -15.75 -3.68
CA HIS A 196 13.89 -16.22 -4.72
C HIS A 196 12.92 -17.25 -4.15
N LEU A 197 11.84 -16.76 -3.53
CA LEU A 197 10.86 -17.59 -2.81
C LEU A 197 10.17 -18.61 -3.72
N GLY A 198 10.02 -18.28 -5.02
CA GLY A 198 9.44 -19.18 -6.02
C GLY A 198 10.26 -20.43 -6.30
N THR A 199 11.58 -20.39 -6.06
CA THR A 199 12.48 -21.55 -6.18
C THR A 199 12.78 -22.18 -4.82
N GLU A 200 12.82 -21.38 -3.76
CA GLU A 200 13.16 -21.86 -2.41
C GLU A 200 12.02 -22.62 -1.75
N TYR A 201 10.77 -22.26 -2.03
CA TYR A 201 9.60 -22.88 -1.43
C TYR A 201 8.69 -23.54 -2.48
N ALA A 202 8.03 -22.72 -3.32
CA ALA A 202 7.16 -23.18 -4.39
C ALA A 202 6.94 -22.10 -5.44
N PRO A 203 6.71 -22.45 -6.72
CA PRO A 203 6.33 -21.49 -7.74
C PRO A 203 5.14 -20.63 -7.33
N PHE A 204 5.18 -19.35 -7.69
CA PHE A 204 4.08 -18.40 -7.45
C PHE A 204 2.98 -18.65 -8.47
N ASP A 205 2.05 -19.53 -8.11
CA ASP A 205 0.92 -19.92 -8.93
C ASP A 205 -0.37 -19.18 -8.48
N ALA A 206 -0.27 -17.89 -8.27
CA ALA A 206 -1.42 -17.03 -8.00
C ALA A 206 -2.19 -16.78 -9.31
N GLN A 207 -3.50 -17.06 -9.30
CA GLN A 207 -4.34 -16.76 -10.46
C GLN A 207 -4.29 -15.27 -10.77
N TRP A 208 -4.07 -14.93 -12.02
CA TRP A 208 -3.97 -13.55 -12.53
C TRP A 208 -2.71 -12.78 -12.12
N GLY A 209 -1.72 -13.45 -11.56
CA GLY A 209 -0.47 -12.88 -11.06
C GLY A 209 -0.51 -12.52 -9.57
N HIS A 210 0.63 -12.17 -9.02
CA HIS A 210 0.78 -11.87 -7.60
C HIS A 210 0.72 -10.36 -7.34
N GLY A 211 -0.28 -9.88 -6.57
CA GLY A 211 -0.52 -8.46 -6.32
C GLY A 211 -0.29 -7.99 -4.88
N SER A 212 -0.10 -8.91 -3.93
CA SER A 212 0.16 -8.56 -2.53
C SER A 212 1.51 -7.88 -2.36
N SER A 213 1.57 -6.87 -1.51
CA SER A 213 2.80 -6.11 -1.20
C SER A 213 3.41 -6.56 0.13
N PRO A 214 4.71 -6.33 0.37
CA PRO A 214 5.33 -6.58 1.67
C PRO A 214 4.70 -5.71 2.76
N ALA A 215 4.56 -6.27 3.96
CA ALA A 215 4.24 -5.52 5.17
C ALA A 215 5.47 -5.50 6.10
N VAL A 216 5.83 -4.33 6.60
CA VAL A 216 6.94 -4.18 7.54
C VAL A 216 6.41 -4.14 8.96
N TYR A 217 7.01 -4.94 9.84
CA TYR A 217 6.69 -4.95 11.26
C TYR A 217 7.97 -5.10 12.09
N ARG A 218 8.38 -4.02 12.75
CA ARG A 218 9.63 -3.97 13.53
C ARG A 218 10.83 -4.40 12.69
N ASP A 219 11.49 -5.52 13.05
CA ASP A 219 12.62 -6.12 12.35
C ASP A 219 12.21 -7.22 11.35
N LEU A 220 10.94 -7.26 10.94
CA LEU A 220 10.39 -8.27 10.05
C LEU A 220 9.82 -7.67 8.76
N VAL A 221 10.01 -8.39 7.67
CA VAL A 221 9.29 -8.22 6.41
C VAL A 221 8.34 -9.40 6.25
N ILE A 222 7.05 -9.14 6.24
CA ILE A 222 5.99 -10.17 6.20
C ILE A 222 5.39 -10.21 4.80
N LEU A 223 5.30 -11.41 4.24
CA LEU A 223 4.86 -11.69 2.88
C LEU A 223 3.68 -12.66 2.89
N LEU A 224 2.60 -12.31 2.20
CA LEU A 224 1.47 -13.20 1.96
C LEU A 224 1.66 -13.94 0.64
N CYS A 225 1.95 -15.21 0.73
CA CYS A 225 2.16 -16.11 -0.40
C CYS A 225 0.94 -17.04 -0.54
N ASP A 226 -0.23 -16.47 -0.85
CA ASP A 226 -1.45 -17.23 -1.09
C ASP A 226 -1.48 -17.68 -2.57
N HIS A 227 -1.35 -18.98 -2.77
CA HIS A 227 -1.27 -19.63 -4.08
C HIS A 227 -2.32 -20.75 -4.21
N ARG A 228 -2.60 -21.19 -5.45
CA ARG A 228 -3.50 -22.32 -5.71
C ARG A 228 -2.94 -23.63 -5.12
N SER A 229 -1.63 -23.85 -5.23
CA SER A 229 -0.96 -25.08 -4.80
C SER A 229 -0.69 -25.08 -3.30
N GLN A 230 0.07 -24.11 -2.80
CA GLN A 230 0.52 -24.11 -1.42
C GLN A 230 0.59 -22.68 -0.87
N SER A 231 -0.36 -22.33 -0.02
CA SER A 231 -0.43 -21.00 0.59
C SER A 231 0.31 -20.93 1.92
N TYR A 232 1.04 -19.83 2.14
CA TYR A 232 1.77 -19.60 3.39
C TYR A 232 1.93 -18.11 3.68
N LEU A 233 2.10 -17.78 4.96
CA LEU A 233 2.65 -16.51 5.43
C LEU A 233 4.12 -16.73 5.76
N LEU A 234 4.96 -15.77 5.40
CA LEU A 234 6.40 -15.82 5.65
C LEU A 234 6.85 -14.50 6.26
N ALA A 235 7.60 -14.57 7.35
CA ALA A 235 8.34 -13.42 7.86
C ALA A 235 9.83 -13.63 7.71
N LEU A 236 10.47 -12.64 7.12
CA LEU A 236 11.90 -12.57 6.96
C LEU A 236 12.48 -11.53 7.92
N ASP A 237 13.67 -11.80 8.44
CA ASP A 237 14.47 -10.82 9.14
C ASP A 237 14.83 -9.66 8.19
N ALA A 238 14.48 -8.45 8.56
CA ALA A 238 14.62 -7.27 7.73
C ALA A 238 16.08 -6.96 7.33
N LYS A 239 17.05 -7.31 8.16
CA LYS A 239 18.48 -7.03 7.95
C LYS A 239 19.17 -8.11 7.12
N THR A 240 18.75 -9.36 7.27
CA THR A 240 19.50 -10.52 6.73
C THR A 240 18.72 -11.31 5.68
N GLY A 241 17.41 -11.11 5.54
CA GLY A 241 16.53 -11.89 4.69
C GLY A 241 16.30 -13.34 5.16
N ARG A 242 16.79 -13.72 6.34
CA ARG A 242 16.61 -15.08 6.88
C ARG A 242 15.17 -15.27 7.33
N GLU A 243 14.63 -16.49 7.15
CA GLU A 243 13.31 -16.84 7.68
C GLU A 243 13.31 -16.75 9.21
N ARG A 244 12.31 -16.05 9.74
CA ARG A 244 12.03 -15.91 11.18
C ARG A 244 10.88 -16.83 11.58
N TRP A 245 9.84 -16.87 10.77
CA TRP A 245 8.74 -17.81 10.91
C TRP A 245 8.02 -18.00 9.55
N LYS A 246 7.40 -19.16 9.39
CA LYS A 246 6.51 -19.49 8.27
C LYS A 246 5.28 -20.23 8.78
N VAL A 247 4.11 -19.85 8.29
CA VAL A 247 2.83 -20.47 8.65
C VAL A 247 2.16 -20.99 7.40
N MET A 248 1.91 -22.28 7.36
CA MET A 248 1.15 -22.92 6.28
C MET A 248 -0.32 -22.57 6.37
N ARG A 249 -0.92 -22.17 5.25
CA ARG A 249 -2.33 -21.73 5.18
C ARG A 249 -3.22 -22.72 4.39
N GLY A 250 -2.64 -23.83 3.95
CA GLY A 250 -3.33 -24.84 3.13
C GLY A 250 -3.22 -24.55 1.63
N SER A 251 -4.00 -25.26 0.84
CA SER A 251 -4.05 -25.14 -0.62
C SER A 251 -5.30 -24.39 -1.08
N GLY A 252 -5.29 -23.89 -2.33
CA GLY A 252 -6.44 -23.26 -2.97
C GLY A 252 -6.83 -21.89 -2.43
N ARG A 253 -5.98 -21.26 -1.62
CA ARG A 253 -6.18 -19.87 -1.20
C ARG A 253 -5.57 -18.94 -2.24
N VAL A 254 -6.35 -17.97 -2.68
CA VAL A 254 -5.86 -16.91 -3.57
C VAL A 254 -6.22 -15.58 -2.94
N SER A 255 -5.24 -14.70 -2.81
CA SER A 255 -5.43 -13.34 -2.34
C SER A 255 -4.44 -12.41 -3.04
N HIS A 256 -4.92 -11.24 -3.43
CA HIS A 256 -4.09 -10.14 -3.92
C HIS A 256 -4.01 -9.02 -2.89
N SER A 257 -4.69 -9.19 -1.75
CA SER A 257 -4.72 -8.23 -0.65
C SER A 257 -3.36 -8.14 0.03
N THR A 258 -2.95 -6.93 0.39
CA THR A 258 -1.75 -6.72 1.19
C THR A 258 -2.07 -6.93 2.67
N PRO A 259 -1.26 -7.69 3.43
CA PRO A 259 -1.42 -7.84 4.85
C PRO A 259 -1.34 -6.51 5.60
N LEU A 260 -2.10 -6.37 6.66
CA LEU A 260 -2.14 -5.16 7.48
C LEU A 260 -1.82 -5.47 8.93
N VAL A 261 -0.79 -4.83 9.49
CA VAL A 261 -0.53 -4.88 10.93
C VAL A 261 -1.27 -3.77 11.63
N ILE A 262 -1.99 -4.10 12.68
CA ILE A 262 -2.75 -3.17 13.51
C ILE A 262 -2.37 -3.28 14.98
N ALA A 263 -2.54 -2.20 15.73
CA ALA A 263 -2.52 -2.24 17.19
C ALA A 263 -3.89 -2.72 17.69
N GLY A 264 -3.99 -3.99 18.01
CA GLY A 264 -5.20 -4.58 18.56
C GLY A 264 -5.31 -4.40 20.07
N PRO A 265 -6.47 -4.68 20.69
CA PRO A 265 -6.71 -4.47 22.12
C PRO A 265 -5.92 -5.43 23.03
N ARG A 266 -5.32 -6.48 22.49
CA ARG A 266 -4.54 -7.48 23.22
C ARG A 266 -3.11 -7.64 22.70
N GLY A 267 -2.64 -6.70 21.91
CA GLY A 267 -1.34 -6.70 21.23
C GLY A 267 -1.51 -6.53 19.73
N ASP A 268 -0.39 -6.47 19.02
CA ASP A 268 -0.40 -6.27 17.58
C ASP A 268 -1.01 -7.48 16.86
N GLU A 269 -1.76 -7.24 15.80
CA GLU A 269 -2.44 -8.25 14.98
C GLU A 269 -2.10 -8.06 13.51
N LEU A 270 -1.72 -9.12 12.82
CA LEU A 270 -1.52 -9.17 11.38
C LEU A 270 -2.80 -9.67 10.70
N LEU A 271 -3.46 -8.82 9.96
CA LEU A 271 -4.70 -9.13 9.25
C LEU A 271 -4.41 -9.61 7.83
N VAL A 272 -5.08 -10.67 7.42
CA VAL A 272 -5.02 -11.24 6.07
C VAL A 272 -6.43 -11.44 5.53
N ASN A 273 -6.77 -10.70 4.48
CA ASN A 273 -8.01 -10.92 3.72
C ASN A 273 -7.72 -11.98 2.64
N SER A 274 -8.34 -13.15 2.74
CA SER A 274 -8.07 -14.31 1.89
C SER A 274 -9.35 -14.89 1.28
N SER A 275 -9.21 -15.74 0.28
CA SER A 275 -10.34 -16.33 -0.45
C SER A 275 -11.27 -17.21 0.38
N ALA A 276 -10.81 -17.70 1.52
CA ALA A 276 -11.62 -18.54 2.40
C ALA A 276 -12.23 -17.74 3.56
N ARG A 277 -11.48 -16.78 4.11
CA ARG A 277 -11.86 -16.04 5.31
C ARG A 277 -10.87 -14.92 5.58
N ILE A 278 -11.21 -14.06 6.53
CA ILE A 278 -10.30 -13.09 7.12
C ILE A 278 -9.63 -13.75 8.31
N ASP A 279 -8.31 -13.74 8.33
CA ASP A 279 -7.49 -14.31 9.41
C ASP A 279 -6.71 -13.21 10.12
N ALA A 280 -6.50 -13.36 11.42
CA ALA A 280 -5.56 -12.56 12.21
C ALA A 280 -4.50 -13.45 12.84
N TYR A 281 -3.27 -12.97 12.79
CA TYR A 281 -2.10 -13.64 13.32
C TYR A 281 -1.32 -12.71 14.26
N ASP A 282 -0.56 -13.27 15.16
CA ASP A 282 0.48 -12.55 15.88
C ASP A 282 1.62 -12.22 14.89
N PRO A 283 1.91 -10.93 14.58
CA PRO A 283 2.91 -10.59 13.60
C PRO A 283 4.35 -10.96 14.01
N ALA A 284 4.62 -11.12 15.29
CA ALA A 284 5.96 -11.49 15.79
C ALA A 284 6.26 -12.98 15.63
N THR A 285 5.22 -13.84 15.68
CA THR A 285 5.38 -15.31 15.77
C THR A 285 4.67 -16.07 14.66
N GLY A 286 3.72 -15.45 13.96
CA GLY A 286 2.83 -16.11 13.00
C GLY A 286 1.72 -16.95 13.65
N ALA A 287 1.59 -16.94 14.98
CA ALA A 287 0.54 -17.69 15.66
C ALA A 287 -0.86 -17.18 15.27
N SER A 288 -1.78 -18.12 14.94
CA SER A 288 -3.15 -17.77 14.61
C SER A 288 -3.88 -17.23 15.85
N LEU A 289 -4.52 -16.08 15.71
CA LEU A 289 -5.26 -15.42 16.79
C LEU A 289 -6.76 -15.68 16.66
N TRP A 290 -7.34 -15.26 15.55
CA TRP A 290 -8.76 -15.39 15.26
C TRP A 290 -9.03 -15.40 13.75
N PHE A 291 -10.24 -15.76 13.37
CA PHE A 291 -10.72 -15.65 11.99
C PHE A 291 -12.21 -15.36 11.94
N THR A 292 -12.69 -14.82 10.82
CA THR A 292 -14.10 -14.57 10.56
C THR A 292 -14.45 -14.78 9.10
N GLY A 293 -15.68 -15.30 8.87
CA GLY A 293 -16.20 -15.59 7.55
C GLY A 293 -15.82 -16.99 7.07
N THR A 294 -16.72 -17.60 6.33
CA THR A 294 -16.56 -18.95 5.78
C THR A 294 -16.90 -19.00 4.28
N GLU A 295 -17.31 -17.87 3.71
CA GLU A 295 -17.73 -17.78 2.32
C GLU A 295 -16.54 -17.62 1.39
N ARG A 296 -16.61 -18.29 0.25
CA ARG A 296 -15.61 -18.14 -0.80
C ARG A 296 -15.68 -16.75 -1.40
N GLN A 297 -14.53 -16.09 -1.45
CA GLN A 297 -14.33 -14.75 -2.01
C GLN A 297 -13.03 -14.71 -2.82
N THR A 298 -12.84 -13.68 -3.63
CA THR A 298 -11.57 -13.40 -4.29
C THR A 298 -11.15 -11.99 -3.92
N PRO A 299 -10.48 -11.81 -2.78
CA PRO A 299 -10.16 -10.48 -2.28
C PRO A 299 -8.98 -9.90 -3.05
N ILE A 300 -9.21 -8.72 -3.63
CA ILE A 300 -8.16 -7.84 -4.13
C ILE A 300 -8.00 -6.68 -3.15
N PRO A 301 -9.10 -6.05 -2.65
CA PRO A 301 -8.99 -4.94 -1.73
C PRO A 301 -8.31 -5.32 -0.42
N SER A 302 -7.43 -4.45 0.05
CA SER A 302 -6.79 -4.55 1.36
C SER A 302 -7.68 -3.97 2.46
N ALA A 303 -7.53 -4.50 3.67
CA ALA A 303 -8.24 -3.99 4.83
C ALA A 303 -7.75 -2.60 5.25
N VAL A 304 -8.59 -1.85 5.93
CA VAL A 304 -8.28 -0.58 6.59
C VAL A 304 -8.64 -0.70 8.06
N PHE A 305 -7.77 -0.22 8.93
CA PHE A 305 -8.02 -0.12 10.37
C PHE A 305 -8.12 1.33 10.79
N ARG A 306 -9.25 1.70 11.36
CA ARG A 306 -9.48 3.05 11.89
C ARG A 306 -10.52 3.02 13.01
N ASP A 307 -10.36 3.90 13.98
CA ASP A 307 -11.30 4.10 15.09
C ASP A 307 -11.72 2.79 15.79
N GLY A 308 -10.73 1.87 15.96
CA GLY A 308 -10.93 0.58 16.62
C GLY A 308 -11.66 -0.47 15.79
N ARG A 309 -11.88 -0.24 14.49
CA ARG A 309 -12.56 -1.18 13.57
C ARG A 309 -11.72 -1.47 12.34
N ILE A 310 -11.87 -2.67 11.85
CA ILE A 310 -11.33 -3.16 10.57
C ILE A 310 -12.44 -3.08 9.54
N PHE A 311 -12.19 -2.36 8.44
CA PHE A 311 -13.10 -2.26 7.31
C PHE A 311 -12.49 -2.94 6.09
N LEU A 312 -13.28 -3.73 5.38
CA LEU A 312 -12.82 -4.42 4.19
C LEU A 312 -13.97 -4.74 3.24
N SER A 313 -13.63 -4.93 1.96
CA SER A 313 -14.50 -5.51 0.95
C SER A 313 -14.13 -6.97 0.73
N ARG A 314 -15.13 -7.82 0.49
CA ARG A 314 -14.92 -9.22 0.14
C ARG A 314 -14.43 -9.45 -1.30
N GLY A 315 -14.49 -8.42 -2.15
CA GLY A 315 -14.00 -8.48 -3.53
C GLY A 315 -14.98 -9.10 -4.52
N TYR A 316 -14.46 -9.83 -5.51
CA TYR A 316 -15.24 -10.31 -6.63
C TYR A 316 -16.40 -11.23 -6.23
N ARG A 317 -17.56 -11.04 -6.88
CA ARG A 317 -18.84 -11.73 -6.68
C ARG A 317 -19.52 -11.51 -5.33
N ASN A 318 -18.87 -10.84 -4.39
CA ASN A 318 -19.48 -10.50 -3.13
C ASN A 318 -19.12 -9.04 -2.80
N SER A 319 -20.00 -8.11 -3.13
CA SER A 319 -19.79 -6.67 -2.98
C SER A 319 -20.14 -6.16 -1.58
N ASP A 320 -20.03 -7.00 -0.56
CA ASP A 320 -20.27 -6.61 0.82
C ASP A 320 -19.06 -5.88 1.41
N VAL A 321 -19.34 -4.89 2.23
CA VAL A 321 -18.41 -4.23 3.13
C VAL A 321 -18.67 -4.72 4.54
N LEU A 322 -17.61 -5.05 5.27
CA LEU A 322 -17.69 -5.49 6.64
C LEU A 322 -16.97 -4.50 7.57
N ALA A 323 -17.52 -4.34 8.77
CA ALA A 323 -16.80 -3.79 9.91
C ALA A 323 -16.60 -4.87 10.97
N ILE A 324 -15.36 -5.05 11.41
CA ILE A 324 -14.96 -6.11 12.33
C ILE A 324 -14.18 -5.49 13.48
N ARG A 325 -14.49 -5.92 14.70
CA ARG A 325 -13.69 -5.57 15.89
C ARG A 325 -12.50 -6.51 16.03
N PRO A 326 -11.26 -6.01 16.23
CA PRO A 326 -10.08 -6.82 16.51
C PRO A 326 -10.12 -7.44 17.90
N GLY A 327 -9.15 -8.29 18.24
CA GLY A 327 -8.93 -8.80 19.59
C GLY A 327 -9.64 -10.09 19.95
N GLY A 328 -10.23 -10.80 18.99
CA GLY A 328 -10.89 -12.08 19.17
C GLY A 328 -9.95 -13.25 19.49
N ARG A 329 -10.53 -14.44 19.62
CA ARG A 329 -9.84 -15.74 19.67
C ARG A 329 -10.68 -16.79 18.94
N GLY A 330 -10.03 -17.60 18.08
CA GLY A 330 -10.71 -18.62 17.30
C GLY A 330 -11.73 -18.05 16.31
N ASP A 331 -12.85 -18.68 16.13
CA ASP A 331 -13.94 -18.20 15.27
C ASP A 331 -14.70 -17.04 15.92
N VAL A 332 -14.60 -15.86 15.31
CA VAL A 332 -15.26 -14.64 15.81
C VAL A 332 -16.40 -14.18 14.90
N THR A 333 -16.83 -15.00 13.95
CA THR A 333 -17.83 -14.65 12.95
C THR A 333 -19.13 -14.11 13.58
N ALA A 334 -19.62 -14.75 14.60
CA ALA A 334 -20.87 -14.37 15.26
C ALA A 334 -20.69 -13.24 16.31
N THR A 335 -19.46 -12.90 16.70
CA THR A 335 -19.23 -12.04 17.88
C THR A 335 -18.51 -10.73 17.58
N HIS A 336 -17.74 -10.65 16.47
CA HIS A 336 -16.91 -9.47 16.16
C HIS A 336 -17.27 -8.76 14.87
N VAL A 337 -18.16 -9.31 14.04
CA VAL A 337 -18.71 -8.59 12.88
C VAL A 337 -19.77 -7.63 13.40
N ASP A 338 -19.46 -6.32 13.42
CA ASP A 338 -20.39 -5.29 13.89
C ASP A 338 -21.54 -5.06 12.90
N TRP A 339 -21.20 -5.01 11.61
CA TRP A 339 -22.18 -4.89 10.55
C TRP A 339 -21.62 -5.41 9.20
N THR A 340 -22.52 -5.74 8.32
CA THR A 340 -22.28 -6.06 6.90
C THR A 340 -23.18 -5.18 6.06
N ALA A 341 -22.62 -4.41 5.14
CA ALA A 341 -23.35 -3.56 4.21
C ALA A 341 -23.28 -4.15 2.80
N PRO A 342 -24.42 -4.57 2.22
CA PRO A 342 -24.46 -5.15 0.88
C PRO A 342 -24.37 -4.07 -0.20
N ASN A 343 -23.91 -4.45 -1.40
CA ASN A 343 -24.01 -3.67 -2.64
C ASN A 343 -23.34 -2.29 -2.64
N GLY A 344 -22.11 -2.19 -2.16
CA GLY A 344 -21.39 -0.92 -2.22
C GLY A 344 -19.90 -1.06 -2.38
N ALA A 345 -19.42 -2.28 -2.27
CA ALA A 345 -17.99 -2.56 -2.23
C ALA A 345 -17.34 -2.50 -3.62
N SER A 346 -16.10 -2.14 -3.62
CA SER A 346 -15.21 -2.24 -4.75
C SER A 346 -14.78 -3.69 -5.00
N TYR A 347 -14.54 -4.02 -6.25
CA TYR A 347 -13.90 -5.28 -6.62
C TYR A 347 -12.37 -5.18 -6.50
N VAL A 348 -11.76 -4.15 -7.09
CA VAL A 348 -10.31 -3.94 -7.10
C VAL A 348 -9.87 -2.84 -6.13
N PRO A 349 -10.39 -1.60 -6.19
CA PRO A 349 -9.96 -0.53 -5.30
C PRO A 349 -10.24 -0.85 -3.83
N SER A 350 -9.28 -0.54 -2.95
CA SER A 350 -9.48 -0.64 -1.50
C SER A 350 -10.28 0.55 -0.97
N ILE A 351 -10.95 0.36 0.15
CA ILE A 351 -11.74 1.39 0.84
C ILE A 351 -10.78 2.43 1.46
N VAL A 352 -11.18 3.71 1.51
CA VAL A 352 -10.56 4.70 2.39
C VAL A 352 -11.56 5.13 3.45
N HIS A 353 -11.12 5.12 4.72
CA HIS A 353 -11.87 5.68 5.84
C HIS A 353 -11.38 7.10 6.08
N TYR A 354 -12.28 8.08 6.05
CA TYR A 354 -11.95 9.47 6.35
C TYR A 354 -13.12 10.17 7.05
N ASP A 355 -12.85 10.77 8.20
CA ASP A 355 -13.81 11.53 9.00
C ASP A 355 -15.13 10.78 9.30
N GLY A 356 -15.00 9.54 9.80
CA GLY A 356 -16.14 8.69 10.16
C GLY A 356 -16.94 8.12 8.99
N LEU A 357 -16.46 8.30 7.76
CA LEU A 357 -17.08 7.82 6.53
C LEU A 357 -16.13 6.89 5.77
N LEU A 358 -16.70 5.91 5.09
CA LEU A 358 -16.00 5.03 4.16
C LEU A 358 -16.30 5.47 2.73
N TYR A 359 -15.25 5.67 1.94
CA TYR A 359 -15.37 6.00 0.52
C TYR A 359 -14.77 4.87 -0.30
N MET A 360 -15.49 4.45 -1.32
CA MET A 360 -15.08 3.41 -2.25
C MET A 360 -15.62 3.68 -3.64
N THR A 361 -14.93 3.19 -4.66
CA THR A 361 -15.41 3.23 -6.03
C THR A 361 -15.37 1.85 -6.64
N ASN A 362 -16.33 1.54 -7.48
CA ASN A 362 -16.27 0.33 -8.30
C ASN A 362 -15.63 0.62 -9.67
N GLU A 363 -15.40 -0.44 -10.45
CA GLU A 363 -14.69 -0.39 -11.74
C GLU A 363 -15.41 0.45 -12.80
N VAL A 364 -16.71 0.70 -12.64
CA VAL A 364 -17.51 1.50 -13.58
C VAL A 364 -17.77 2.93 -13.08
N GLY A 365 -17.00 3.38 -12.09
CA GLY A 365 -17.00 4.76 -11.63
C GLY A 365 -18.21 5.17 -10.80
N ILE A 366 -18.79 4.24 -10.05
CA ILE A 366 -19.78 4.58 -9.02
C ILE A 366 -19.07 4.66 -7.68
N VAL A 367 -19.04 5.86 -7.12
CA VAL A 367 -18.54 6.11 -5.76
C VAL A 367 -19.67 5.88 -4.77
N THR A 368 -19.39 5.11 -3.74
CA THR A 368 -20.29 4.87 -2.61
C THR A 368 -19.67 5.44 -1.33
N CYS A 369 -20.44 6.20 -0.58
CA CYS A 369 -20.11 6.65 0.76
C CYS A 369 -20.99 5.95 1.79
N VAL A 370 -20.34 5.40 2.82
CA VAL A 370 -20.98 4.61 3.88
C VAL A 370 -20.60 5.21 5.23
N ASP A 371 -21.52 5.27 6.14
CA ASP A 371 -21.27 5.63 7.53
C ASP A 371 -20.49 4.52 8.23
N ALA A 372 -19.30 4.83 8.72
CA ALA A 372 -18.38 3.81 9.26
C ALA A 372 -18.88 3.18 10.57
N ALA A 373 -19.74 3.86 11.32
CA ALA A 373 -20.27 3.33 12.58
C ALA A 373 -21.40 2.33 12.36
N THR A 374 -22.21 2.52 11.30
CA THR A 374 -23.48 1.80 11.12
C THR A 374 -23.53 0.93 9.87
N GLY A 375 -22.65 1.16 8.89
CA GLY A 375 -22.73 0.53 7.57
C GLY A 375 -23.83 1.10 6.65
N ALA A 376 -24.56 2.11 7.11
CA ALA A 376 -25.62 2.73 6.31
C ALA A 376 -25.02 3.52 5.13
N ARG A 377 -25.58 3.31 3.94
CA ARG A 377 -25.19 4.09 2.76
C ARG A 377 -25.64 5.55 2.95
N VAL A 378 -24.67 6.48 2.92
CA VAL A 378 -24.91 7.92 3.04
C VAL A 378 -25.30 8.49 1.68
N TRP A 379 -24.53 8.17 0.64
CA TRP A 379 -24.81 8.55 -0.75
C TRP A 379 -24.11 7.64 -1.75
N GLN A 380 -24.55 7.74 -2.99
CA GLN A 380 -23.89 7.18 -4.19
C GLN A 380 -23.82 8.27 -5.24
N HIS A 381 -22.68 8.31 -5.97
CA HIS A 381 -22.49 9.28 -7.04
C HIS A 381 -21.72 8.63 -8.20
N ARG A 382 -22.15 8.88 -9.44
CA ARG A 382 -21.49 8.38 -10.64
C ARG A 382 -20.48 9.41 -11.13
N LEU A 383 -19.20 9.06 -11.14
CA LEU A 383 -18.14 9.85 -11.77
C LEU A 383 -17.99 9.51 -13.25
N GLY A 384 -18.30 8.27 -13.66
CA GLY A 384 -17.94 7.71 -14.96
C GLY A 384 -16.48 7.25 -14.98
N GLY A 385 -16.05 6.69 -16.11
CA GLY A 385 -14.69 6.15 -16.26
C GLY A 385 -14.51 4.77 -15.63
N VAL A 386 -13.27 4.29 -15.64
CA VAL A 386 -12.85 2.98 -15.12
C VAL A 386 -11.82 3.20 -14.01
N PHE A 387 -11.97 2.49 -12.89
CA PHE A 387 -11.13 2.70 -11.70
C PHE A 387 -10.52 1.39 -11.21
N PHE A 388 -9.20 1.36 -11.10
CA PHE A 388 -8.42 0.30 -10.46
C PHE A 388 -7.58 0.84 -9.30
N ALA A 389 -7.18 2.12 -9.37
CA ALA A 389 -6.49 2.81 -8.30
C ALA A 389 -7.37 2.93 -7.05
N SER A 390 -6.83 2.62 -5.89
CA SER A 390 -7.51 2.85 -4.62
C SER A 390 -7.52 4.34 -4.29
N PRO A 391 -8.65 4.88 -3.75
CA PRO A 391 -8.71 6.27 -3.35
C PRO A 391 -7.79 6.58 -2.17
N VAL A 392 -7.38 7.84 -2.10
CA VAL A 392 -6.63 8.42 -0.99
C VAL A 392 -7.34 9.67 -0.47
N ALA A 393 -7.13 10.04 0.79
CA ALA A 393 -7.80 11.16 1.40
C ALA A 393 -6.86 12.07 2.21
N GLY A 394 -7.27 13.30 2.38
CA GLY A 394 -6.60 14.29 3.22
C GLY A 394 -7.13 15.69 2.96
N ASP A 395 -6.90 16.64 3.87
CA ASP A 395 -7.29 18.04 3.73
C ASP A 395 -8.78 18.23 3.38
N GLY A 396 -9.66 17.43 4.00
CA GLY A 396 -11.10 17.47 3.73
C GLY A 396 -11.52 16.96 2.34
N LYS A 397 -10.65 16.24 1.66
CA LYS A 397 -10.83 15.77 0.27
C LYS A 397 -10.61 14.28 0.13
N VAL A 398 -11.25 13.68 -0.88
CA VAL A 398 -11.02 12.30 -1.33
C VAL A 398 -10.71 12.33 -2.82
N TYR A 399 -9.66 11.62 -3.22
CA TYR A 399 -9.13 11.61 -4.59
C TYR A 399 -9.38 10.25 -5.22
N PHE A 400 -10.01 10.24 -6.39
CA PHE A 400 -10.30 9.05 -7.19
C PHE A 400 -9.61 9.19 -8.54
N VAL A 401 -8.66 8.31 -8.83
CA VAL A 401 -7.88 8.33 -10.09
C VAL A 401 -8.44 7.25 -11.01
N SER A 402 -8.88 7.66 -12.20
CA SER A 402 -9.36 6.75 -13.24
C SER A 402 -8.19 6.18 -14.06
N GLU A 403 -8.43 5.05 -14.71
CA GLU A 403 -7.46 4.43 -15.63
C GLU A 403 -7.10 5.38 -16.80
N THR A 404 -8.02 6.21 -17.24
CA THR A 404 -7.85 7.13 -18.37
C THR A 404 -7.19 8.46 -18.03
N GLY A 405 -6.70 8.63 -16.79
CA GLY A 405 -5.93 9.81 -16.40
C GLY A 405 -6.71 10.91 -15.71
N GLU A 406 -8.01 10.71 -15.52
CA GLU A 406 -8.82 11.67 -14.78
C GLU A 406 -8.68 11.46 -13.28
N THR A 407 -8.53 12.56 -12.54
CA THR A 407 -8.60 12.54 -11.09
C THR A 407 -9.76 13.41 -10.63
N PHE A 408 -10.72 12.76 -10.01
CA PHE A 408 -11.85 13.44 -9.36
C PHE A 408 -11.49 13.75 -7.91
N VAL A 409 -11.60 15.01 -7.54
CA VAL A 409 -11.40 15.48 -6.16
C VAL A 409 -12.77 15.78 -5.58
N LEU A 410 -13.19 15.00 -4.60
CA LEU A 410 -14.45 15.17 -3.90
C LEU A 410 -14.20 15.77 -2.53
N LYS A 411 -15.09 16.66 -2.11
CA LYS A 411 -15.15 17.10 -0.71
C LYS A 411 -15.58 15.93 0.16
N ALA A 412 -14.83 15.68 1.22
CA ALA A 412 -15.24 14.70 2.21
C ALA A 412 -16.48 15.18 2.96
N GLY A 413 -17.48 14.31 3.14
CA GLY A 413 -18.70 14.67 3.86
C GLY A 413 -19.92 13.85 3.46
N ARG A 414 -21.05 14.21 4.04
CA ARG A 414 -22.32 13.48 3.94
C ARG A 414 -23.14 13.84 2.68
N THR A 415 -22.64 14.73 1.84
CA THR A 415 -23.21 15.09 0.53
C THR A 415 -22.14 14.99 -0.54
N PRO A 416 -22.45 14.42 -1.73
CA PRO A 416 -21.46 14.34 -2.81
C PRO A 416 -21.25 15.73 -3.43
N GLU A 417 -19.99 16.18 -3.41
CA GLU A 417 -19.57 17.44 -4.01
C GLU A 417 -18.24 17.24 -4.75
N VAL A 418 -18.25 17.39 -6.06
CA VAL A 418 -17.03 17.31 -6.89
C VAL A 418 -16.38 18.70 -6.93
N LEU A 419 -15.22 18.84 -6.29
CA LEU A 419 -14.46 20.10 -6.23
C LEU A 419 -13.67 20.36 -7.51
N ALA A 420 -13.17 19.27 -8.12
CA ALA A 420 -12.39 19.35 -9.35
C ALA A 420 -12.41 18.02 -10.11
N ARG A 421 -12.23 18.13 -11.44
CA ARG A 421 -11.88 17.05 -12.35
C ARG A 421 -10.61 17.48 -13.04
N ASN A 422 -9.51 16.78 -12.76
CA ASN A 422 -8.18 17.04 -13.29
C ASN A 422 -7.84 15.95 -14.29
N GLU A 423 -7.09 16.29 -15.34
CA GLU A 423 -6.78 15.34 -16.40
C GLU A 423 -5.29 15.35 -16.70
N LEU A 424 -4.72 14.13 -16.78
CA LEU A 424 -3.38 13.86 -17.30
C LEU A 424 -3.56 12.85 -18.44
N ASP A 425 -2.99 13.12 -19.60
CA ASP A 425 -3.10 12.22 -20.76
C ASP A 425 -2.16 11.01 -20.62
N GLU A 426 -2.41 10.22 -19.58
CA GLU A 426 -1.64 9.03 -19.23
C GLU A 426 -2.57 7.98 -18.58
N ARG A 427 -2.15 6.72 -18.62
CA ARG A 427 -2.88 5.61 -18.00
C ARG A 427 -2.42 5.37 -16.58
N PHE A 428 -3.37 5.29 -15.61
CA PHE A 428 -3.10 5.08 -14.20
C PHE A 428 -3.86 3.86 -13.66
N ILE A 429 -3.11 2.85 -13.22
CA ILE A 429 -3.64 1.71 -12.44
C ILE A 429 -3.14 1.80 -11.00
N ALA A 430 -1.94 2.31 -10.81
CA ALA A 430 -1.32 2.48 -9.49
C ALA A 430 -2.11 3.47 -8.63
N SER A 431 -2.23 3.17 -7.34
CA SER A 431 -2.82 4.09 -6.38
C SER A 431 -1.86 5.23 -6.05
N PRO A 432 -2.37 6.44 -5.78
CA PRO A 432 -1.54 7.59 -5.41
C PRO A 432 -0.77 7.37 -4.12
N ALA A 433 0.38 8.04 -3.99
CA ALA A 433 1.04 8.30 -2.72
C ALA A 433 0.93 9.79 -2.38
N ILE A 434 0.81 10.13 -1.11
CA ILE A 434 0.75 11.52 -0.66
C ILE A 434 1.80 11.75 0.40
N ALA A 435 2.67 12.73 0.18
CA ALA A 435 3.70 13.08 1.14
C ALA A 435 4.10 14.55 1.02
N GLY A 436 4.22 15.26 2.15
CA GLY A 436 4.67 16.66 2.21
C GLY A 436 3.88 17.61 1.34
N GLY A 437 2.55 17.47 1.31
CA GLY A 437 1.66 18.33 0.53
C GLY A 437 1.67 18.04 -0.97
N SER A 438 2.36 17.01 -1.43
CA SER A 438 2.40 16.59 -2.84
C SER A 438 1.67 15.27 -3.03
N ILE A 439 1.04 15.11 -4.19
CA ILE A 439 0.48 13.84 -4.66
C ILE A 439 1.41 13.27 -5.72
N PHE A 440 1.81 12.01 -5.55
CA PHE A 440 2.65 11.28 -6.50
C PHE A 440 1.79 10.27 -7.24
N LEU A 441 1.69 10.43 -8.55
CA LEU A 441 0.98 9.52 -9.45
C LEU A 441 1.99 8.77 -10.32
N ARG A 442 1.78 7.48 -10.48
CA ARG A 442 2.57 6.66 -11.38
C ARG A 442 1.69 6.14 -12.51
N SER A 443 2.04 6.50 -13.73
CA SER A 443 1.51 5.91 -14.95
C SER A 443 2.33 4.69 -15.40
N ASP A 444 2.02 4.13 -16.55
CA ASP A 444 2.81 3.01 -17.10
C ASP A 444 4.30 3.37 -17.28
N ARG A 445 4.62 4.62 -17.63
CA ARG A 445 5.97 5.07 -17.99
C ARG A 445 6.46 6.35 -17.31
N THR A 446 5.63 6.97 -16.48
CA THR A 446 5.95 8.28 -15.90
C THR A 446 5.60 8.32 -14.42
N LEU A 447 6.45 8.91 -13.63
CA LEU A 447 6.17 9.32 -12.26
C LEU A 447 5.94 10.84 -12.25
N VAL A 448 4.80 11.27 -11.69
CA VAL A 448 4.37 12.67 -11.67
C VAL A 448 4.18 13.13 -10.24
N ALA A 449 4.77 14.27 -9.88
CA ALA A 449 4.50 14.96 -8.62
C ALA A 449 3.61 16.19 -8.86
N ILE A 450 2.51 16.26 -8.13
CA ILE A 450 1.52 17.34 -8.17
C ILE A 450 1.62 18.12 -6.86
N ARG A 451 1.64 19.45 -6.97
CA ARG A 451 1.74 20.33 -5.80
C ARG A 451 0.84 21.56 -5.93
#